data_430dbe48788d18ebb2a14fc3f397c7e2
#
_entry.id   430dbe48788d18ebb2a14fc3f397c7e2
#
_cell.length_a   1.000
_cell.length_b   1.000
_cell.length_c   1.000
_cell.angle_alpha   90.00
_cell.angle_beta   90.00
_cell.angle_gamma   90.00
#
_symmetry.space_group_name_H-M   'P 1'
#
loop_
_entity.id
_entity.type
_entity.pdbx_description
1 polymer ?
#
loop_
_entity_poly.entity_id
_entity_poly.type
_entity_poly.pdbx_seq_one_letter_code
_entity_poly.pdbx_strand_id
1 'polypeptide(L)'
;MASIFMITTVVTEPLSKPRKLGDTNSVLPSLVGLMMTLSDSAGTALDNELVHAPTYELPRQFQLLMELTASIAGSITSVETIDQDSVLQDVERLMHAFSSFAEYLGSILRILGENRGQQQYVKAPIQKLSQLLNQQFKAPINKIKHEGFTLGWLSITHDGQAPVHGFAVNGLIDRKTFGSANSRFPKAIAEGYSFSLFLRRAIETSYELCEVVDSAVRFLYRDELCQKNISPSPQGLIALASTIAQKLSYMPFSGFPNEHMARVPELSIEGECLLIVRTRLLRFPKGPYSVSSQLIARQGYTFKLPYWVR
;
A
#
# COMPACT_ATOMS: atom_id res chain seq x y z
N MET A 1 2.03 42.76 0.22
CA MET A 1 2.80 42.05 -0.80
C MET A 1 2.13 40.72 -1.03
N ALA A 2 1.52 40.50 -2.19
CA ALA A 2 0.81 39.29 -2.51
C ALA A 2 1.83 38.25 -2.99
N SER A 3 2.01 37.15 -2.27
CA SER A 3 2.82 36.02 -2.70
C SER A 3 2.11 35.34 -3.86
N ILE A 4 2.69 35.46 -5.03
CA ILE A 4 2.27 34.72 -6.22
C ILE A 4 2.71 33.25 -6.01
N PHE A 5 1.74 32.41 -5.65
CA PHE A 5 1.92 30.97 -5.73
C PHE A 5 2.06 30.58 -7.20
N MET A 6 3.27 30.35 -7.68
CA MET A 6 3.48 29.67 -8.95
C MET A 6 3.02 28.22 -8.80
N ILE A 7 1.78 27.96 -9.19
CA ILE A 7 1.27 26.61 -9.42
C ILE A 7 2.00 26.13 -10.68
N THR A 8 3.11 25.43 -10.49
CA THR A 8 3.79 24.74 -11.59
C THR A 8 2.83 23.67 -12.11
N THR A 9 2.31 23.90 -13.32
CA THR A 9 1.38 22.98 -14.00
C THR A 9 2.02 21.60 -14.09
N VAL A 10 1.52 20.67 -13.31
CA VAL A 10 1.91 19.26 -13.37
C VAL A 10 1.34 18.72 -14.68
N VAL A 11 2.18 18.26 -15.58
CA VAL A 11 1.72 17.52 -16.77
C VAL A 11 1.04 16.27 -16.29
N THR A 12 -0.29 16.31 -16.30
CA THR A 12 -1.14 15.17 -15.96
C THR A 12 -1.57 14.56 -17.28
N GLU A 13 -1.19 13.32 -17.55
CA GLU A 13 -1.85 12.54 -18.56
C GLU A 13 -3.17 12.03 -17.95
N PRO A 14 -4.33 12.55 -18.38
CA PRO A 14 -5.59 11.94 -17.97
C PRO A 14 -5.63 10.52 -18.52
N LEU A 15 -6.04 9.57 -17.71
CA LEU A 15 -6.44 8.27 -18.24
C LEU A 15 -7.56 8.52 -19.23
N SER A 16 -7.51 7.88 -20.40
CA SER A 16 -8.55 8.00 -21.42
C SER A 16 -9.95 7.61 -20.88
N LYS A 17 -9.98 6.78 -19.85
CA LYS A 17 -11.14 6.47 -18.98
C LYS A 17 -10.64 6.23 -17.55
N PRO A 18 -11.38 6.70 -16.52
CA PRO A 18 -11.09 6.34 -15.14
C PRO A 18 -11.07 4.83 -14.96
N ARG A 19 -10.06 4.30 -14.25
CA ARG A 19 -9.98 2.88 -13.91
C ARG A 19 -10.72 2.65 -12.61
N LYS A 20 -11.75 1.80 -12.64
CA LYS A 20 -12.41 1.36 -11.41
C LYS A 20 -11.50 0.43 -10.61
N LEU A 21 -11.51 0.63 -9.31
CA LEU A 21 -10.95 -0.28 -8.32
C LEU A 21 -12.14 -0.98 -7.64
N GLY A 22 -12.08 -2.30 -7.55
CA GLY A 22 -13.20 -3.07 -7.02
C GLY A 22 -14.18 -3.50 -8.09
N ASP A 23 -15.35 -3.92 -7.65
CA ASP A 23 -16.40 -4.44 -8.53
C ASP A 23 -17.18 -3.31 -9.23
N THR A 24 -18.04 -3.69 -10.14
CA THR A 24 -18.75 -2.77 -11.07
C THR A 24 -19.56 -1.70 -10.35
N ASN A 25 -20.07 -1.99 -9.16
CA ASN A 25 -20.89 -1.08 -8.36
C ASN A 25 -20.51 -1.12 -6.87
N SER A 26 -19.23 -1.34 -6.54
CA SER A 26 -18.81 -1.54 -5.16
C SER A 26 -17.34 -1.14 -4.97
N VAL A 27 -17.00 -0.67 -3.78
CA VAL A 27 -15.59 -0.52 -3.34
C VAL A 27 -14.97 -1.85 -2.92
N LEU A 28 -15.77 -2.92 -2.73
CA LEU A 28 -15.22 -4.25 -2.48
C LEU A 28 -14.53 -4.80 -3.74
N PRO A 29 -13.39 -5.50 -3.60
CA PRO A 29 -12.81 -6.24 -4.70
C PRO A 29 -13.80 -7.28 -5.25
N SER A 30 -13.83 -7.46 -6.58
CA SER A 30 -14.67 -8.47 -7.25
C SER A 30 -14.43 -9.89 -6.74
N LEU A 31 -13.22 -10.17 -6.25
CA LEU A 31 -12.85 -11.44 -5.63
C LEU A 31 -13.79 -11.84 -4.48
N VAL A 32 -14.26 -10.87 -3.68
CA VAL A 32 -15.18 -11.16 -2.56
C VAL A 32 -16.49 -11.76 -3.06
N GLY A 33 -17.09 -11.14 -4.08
CA GLY A 33 -18.30 -11.67 -4.71
C GLY A 33 -18.05 -13.01 -5.40
N LEU A 34 -16.90 -13.17 -6.04
CA LEU A 34 -16.49 -14.40 -6.70
C LEU A 34 -16.42 -15.58 -5.70
N MET A 35 -15.86 -15.38 -4.50
CA MET A 35 -15.81 -16.43 -3.47
C MET A 35 -17.21 -16.93 -3.06
N MET A 36 -18.23 -16.06 -3.11
CA MET A 36 -19.62 -16.41 -2.82
C MET A 36 -20.29 -17.22 -3.94
N THR A 37 -19.69 -17.29 -5.13
CA THR A 37 -20.23 -17.98 -6.31
C THR A 37 -19.55 -19.32 -6.59
N LEU A 38 -18.54 -19.68 -5.81
CA LEU A 38 -17.84 -20.94 -5.97
C LEU A 38 -18.77 -22.14 -5.70
N SER A 39 -18.48 -23.26 -6.35
CA SER A 39 -19.19 -24.53 -6.14
C SER A 39 -19.00 -25.03 -4.70
N ASP A 40 -19.96 -25.85 -4.24
CA ASP A 40 -19.92 -26.43 -2.88
C ASP A 40 -18.62 -27.21 -2.63
N SER A 41 -18.08 -27.90 -3.63
CA SER A 41 -16.83 -28.65 -3.52
C SER A 41 -15.63 -27.72 -3.28
N ALA A 42 -15.59 -26.58 -3.95
CA ALA A 42 -14.52 -25.58 -3.75
C ALA A 42 -14.70 -24.88 -2.40
N GLY A 43 -15.92 -24.54 -2.02
CA GLY A 43 -16.24 -23.98 -0.69
C GLY A 43 -15.81 -24.93 0.44
N THR A 44 -16.18 -26.20 0.37
CA THR A 44 -15.78 -27.22 1.34
C THR A 44 -14.27 -27.40 1.42
N ALA A 45 -13.55 -27.38 0.28
CA ALA A 45 -12.09 -27.48 0.29
C ALA A 45 -11.44 -26.28 0.99
N LEU A 46 -11.95 -25.06 0.76
CA LEU A 46 -11.46 -23.86 1.43
C LEU A 46 -11.77 -23.86 2.94
N ASP A 47 -12.97 -24.26 3.32
CA ASP A 47 -13.39 -24.31 4.73
C ASP A 47 -12.62 -25.36 5.55
N ASN A 48 -12.23 -26.49 4.93
CA ASN A 48 -11.44 -27.52 5.59
C ASN A 48 -9.96 -27.16 5.81
N GLU A 49 -9.39 -26.38 4.92
CA GLU A 49 -7.95 -26.06 4.91
C GLU A 49 -7.63 -24.68 5.51
N LEU A 50 -8.60 -23.78 5.54
CA LEU A 50 -8.45 -22.42 6.10
C LEU A 50 -9.12 -22.32 7.47
N VAL A 51 -8.48 -21.64 8.39
CA VAL A 51 -9.00 -21.40 9.76
C VAL A 51 -10.31 -20.61 9.73
N HIS A 52 -10.52 -19.79 8.71
CA HIS A 52 -11.73 -18.97 8.54
C HIS A 52 -12.21 -18.99 7.08
N ALA A 53 -13.54 -19.07 6.91
CA ALA A 53 -14.18 -19.05 5.61
C ALA A 53 -13.79 -17.80 4.79
N PRO A 54 -13.40 -17.95 3.51
CA PRO A 54 -12.97 -16.83 2.66
C PRO A 54 -14.03 -15.74 2.49
N THR A 55 -15.30 -16.11 2.52
CA THR A 55 -16.42 -15.17 2.43
C THR A 55 -16.50 -14.19 3.60
N TYR A 56 -15.94 -14.55 4.76
CA TYR A 56 -15.86 -13.71 5.95
C TYR A 56 -14.48 -13.06 6.09
N GLU A 57 -13.41 -13.84 5.95
CA GLU A 57 -12.06 -13.39 6.26
C GLU A 57 -11.52 -12.42 5.21
N LEU A 58 -11.81 -12.64 3.93
CA LEU A 58 -11.33 -11.78 2.86
C LEU A 58 -11.83 -10.33 2.99
N PRO A 59 -13.14 -10.06 3.14
CA PRO A 59 -13.62 -8.70 3.35
C PRO A 59 -13.08 -8.09 4.65
N ARG A 60 -12.92 -8.88 5.73
CA ARG A 60 -12.38 -8.43 7.02
C ARG A 60 -10.93 -7.96 6.88
N GLN A 61 -10.07 -8.74 6.24
CA GLN A 61 -8.68 -8.36 6.03
C GLN A 61 -8.55 -7.16 5.09
N PHE A 62 -9.36 -7.13 4.03
CA PHE A 62 -9.40 -5.97 3.12
C PHE A 62 -9.85 -4.70 3.86
N GLN A 63 -10.89 -4.78 4.68
CA GLN A 63 -11.35 -3.66 5.50
C GLN A 63 -10.25 -3.16 6.45
N LEU A 64 -9.52 -4.06 7.10
CA LEU A 64 -8.38 -3.71 7.98
C LEU A 64 -7.30 -2.89 7.22
N LEU A 65 -6.96 -3.28 5.99
CA LEU A 65 -6.02 -2.51 5.16
C LEU A 65 -6.53 -1.09 4.90
N MET A 66 -7.82 -0.95 4.61
CA MET A 66 -8.46 0.33 4.38
C MET A 66 -8.51 1.19 5.65
N GLU A 67 -8.86 0.60 6.81
CA GLU A 67 -8.90 1.28 8.11
C GLU A 67 -7.54 1.83 8.53
N LEU A 68 -6.50 1.02 8.43
CA LEU A 68 -5.13 1.45 8.72
C LEU A 68 -4.66 2.56 7.77
N THR A 69 -4.99 2.44 6.48
CA THR A 69 -4.67 3.48 5.50
C THR A 69 -5.39 4.79 5.82
N ALA A 70 -6.66 4.72 6.22
CA ALA A 70 -7.45 5.89 6.62
C ALA A 70 -6.93 6.54 7.90
N SER A 71 -6.54 5.74 8.90
CA SER A 71 -5.94 6.20 10.15
C SER A 71 -4.68 7.01 9.90
N ILE A 72 -3.73 6.43 9.16
CA ILE A 72 -2.46 7.08 8.81
C ILE A 72 -2.73 8.37 8.01
N ALA A 73 -3.58 8.31 6.97
CA ALA A 73 -3.92 9.47 6.16
C ALA A 73 -4.59 10.58 6.98
N GLY A 74 -5.48 10.21 7.89
CA GLY A 74 -6.15 11.11 8.82
C GLY A 74 -5.17 11.84 9.73
N SER A 75 -4.28 11.11 10.37
CA SER A 75 -3.29 11.66 11.29
C SER A 75 -2.31 12.63 10.61
N ILE A 76 -1.86 12.30 9.39
CA ILE A 76 -0.91 13.15 8.64
C ILE A 76 -1.57 14.43 8.09
N THR A 77 -2.87 14.38 7.77
CA THR A 77 -3.60 15.52 7.25
C THR A 77 -4.34 16.31 8.34
N SER A 78 -4.19 15.94 9.60
CA SER A 78 -4.74 16.67 10.74
C SER A 78 -4.13 18.07 10.87
N VAL A 79 -4.91 19.01 11.34
CA VAL A 79 -4.43 20.35 11.73
C VAL A 79 -3.74 20.34 13.09
N GLU A 80 -3.97 19.28 13.87
CA GLU A 80 -3.37 19.07 15.18
C GLU A 80 -1.92 18.59 15.08
N THR A 81 -1.22 18.60 16.21
CA THR A 81 0.15 18.07 16.29
C THR A 81 0.14 16.56 15.95
N ILE A 82 0.94 16.15 14.96
CA ILE A 82 1.04 14.76 14.53
C ILE A 82 1.72 13.95 15.63
N ASP A 83 1.04 12.94 16.14
CA ASP A 83 1.67 11.89 16.96
C ASP A 83 2.46 10.94 16.05
N GLN A 84 3.75 11.23 15.89
CA GLN A 84 4.64 10.51 14.99
C GLN A 84 4.76 9.03 15.34
N ASP A 85 4.82 8.71 16.62
CA ASP A 85 5.00 7.33 17.09
C ASP A 85 3.76 6.49 16.80
N SER A 86 2.57 7.03 17.03
CA SER A 86 1.32 6.36 16.67
C SER A 86 1.19 6.11 15.17
N VAL A 87 1.56 7.09 14.35
CA VAL A 87 1.55 6.95 12.88
C VAL A 87 2.53 5.84 12.43
N LEU A 88 3.74 5.81 12.98
CA LEU A 88 4.73 4.79 12.62
C LEU A 88 4.30 3.39 13.04
N GLN A 89 3.62 3.25 14.19
CA GLN A 89 3.02 1.97 14.61
C GLN A 89 1.92 1.52 13.63
N ASP A 90 1.07 2.42 13.17
CA ASP A 90 0.04 2.09 12.20
C ASP A 90 0.63 1.73 10.83
N VAL A 91 1.73 2.37 10.41
CA VAL A 91 2.49 1.98 9.21
C VAL A 91 3.04 0.56 9.34
N GLU A 92 3.62 0.22 10.47
CA GLU A 92 4.13 -1.14 10.74
C GLU A 92 3.00 -2.17 10.71
N ARG A 93 1.87 -1.87 11.37
CA ARG A 93 0.66 -2.70 11.33
C ARG A 93 0.14 -2.89 9.91
N LEU A 94 0.10 -1.83 9.10
CA LEU A 94 -0.33 -1.88 7.70
C LEU A 94 0.58 -2.79 6.88
N MET A 95 1.90 -2.69 7.05
CA MET A 95 2.85 -3.58 6.38
C MET A 95 2.63 -5.06 6.76
N HIS A 96 2.42 -5.35 8.05
CA HIS A 96 2.14 -6.70 8.52
C HIS A 96 0.80 -7.22 7.98
N ALA A 97 -0.24 -6.39 7.97
CA ALA A 97 -1.53 -6.73 7.41
C ALA A 97 -1.43 -7.08 5.92
N PHE A 98 -0.63 -6.34 5.14
CA PHE A 98 -0.36 -6.68 3.73
C PHE A 98 0.33 -8.03 3.57
N SER A 99 1.32 -8.35 4.41
CA SER A 99 1.99 -9.65 4.36
C SER A 99 0.99 -10.79 4.62
N SER A 100 0.21 -10.66 5.69
CA SER A 100 -0.80 -11.65 6.06
C SER A 100 -1.89 -11.80 4.99
N PHE A 101 -2.35 -10.70 4.43
CA PHE A 101 -3.36 -10.71 3.37
C PHE A 101 -2.87 -11.44 2.11
N ALA A 102 -1.64 -11.15 1.65
CA ALA A 102 -1.10 -11.83 0.47
C ALA A 102 -0.79 -13.32 0.73
N GLU A 103 -0.36 -13.70 1.94
CA GLU A 103 -0.20 -15.09 2.34
C GLU A 103 -1.55 -15.83 2.33
N TYR A 104 -2.59 -15.19 2.84
CA TYR A 104 -3.95 -15.72 2.81
C TYR A 104 -4.46 -15.92 1.39
N LEU A 105 -4.30 -14.91 0.51
CA LEU A 105 -4.63 -15.01 -0.92
C LEU A 105 -3.86 -16.13 -1.63
N GLY A 106 -2.58 -16.29 -1.31
CA GLY A 106 -1.75 -17.39 -1.82
C GLY A 106 -2.24 -18.76 -1.35
N SER A 107 -2.76 -18.86 -0.14
CA SER A 107 -3.37 -20.11 0.39
C SER A 107 -4.66 -20.44 -0.35
N ILE A 108 -5.54 -19.49 -0.59
CA ILE A 108 -6.73 -19.67 -1.42
C ILE A 108 -6.36 -20.27 -2.78
N LEU A 109 -5.38 -19.68 -3.48
CA LEU A 109 -4.95 -20.16 -4.80
C LEU A 109 -4.40 -21.59 -4.74
N ARG A 110 -3.61 -21.94 -3.72
CA ARG A 110 -3.07 -23.31 -3.56
C ARG A 110 -4.18 -24.33 -3.40
N ILE A 111 -5.10 -24.08 -2.46
CA ILE A 111 -6.20 -24.99 -2.14
C ILE A 111 -7.11 -25.19 -3.36
N LEU A 112 -7.49 -24.10 -4.04
CA LEU A 112 -8.34 -24.19 -5.22
C LEU A 112 -7.63 -24.87 -6.40
N GLY A 113 -6.31 -24.63 -6.57
CA GLY A 113 -5.49 -25.32 -7.58
C GLY A 113 -5.38 -26.82 -7.30
N GLU A 114 -5.23 -27.22 -6.05
CA GLU A 114 -5.19 -28.63 -5.60
C GLU A 114 -6.56 -29.30 -5.76
N ASN A 115 -7.64 -28.66 -5.36
CA ASN A 115 -9.00 -29.16 -5.54
C ASN A 115 -9.32 -29.49 -7.01
N ARG A 116 -8.79 -28.69 -7.93
CA ARG A 116 -8.93 -28.91 -9.38
C ARG A 116 -7.87 -29.82 -10.02
N GLY A 117 -6.86 -30.25 -9.26
CA GLY A 117 -5.70 -30.95 -9.84
C GLY A 117 -4.89 -30.08 -10.83
N GLN A 118 -4.94 -28.76 -10.69
CA GLN A 118 -4.37 -27.77 -11.60
C GLN A 118 -3.31 -26.87 -10.94
N GLN A 119 -2.49 -27.42 -10.05
CA GLN A 119 -1.48 -26.67 -9.27
C GLN A 119 -0.49 -25.90 -10.15
N GLN A 120 -0.22 -26.36 -11.38
CA GLN A 120 0.68 -25.67 -12.30
C GLN A 120 0.17 -24.28 -12.71
N TYR A 121 -1.15 -24.08 -12.75
CA TYR A 121 -1.75 -22.82 -13.19
C TYR A 121 -1.77 -21.75 -12.10
N VAL A 122 -1.62 -22.12 -10.81
CA VAL A 122 -1.57 -21.16 -9.71
C VAL A 122 -0.17 -20.69 -9.37
N LYS A 123 0.89 -21.32 -9.88
CA LYS A 123 2.28 -20.94 -9.60
C LYS A 123 2.60 -19.52 -10.02
N ALA A 124 2.24 -19.13 -11.24
CA ALA A 124 2.49 -17.77 -11.75
C ALA A 124 1.68 -16.70 -11.00
N PRO A 125 0.38 -16.86 -10.71
CA PRO A 125 -0.36 -15.97 -9.82
C PRO A 125 0.27 -15.82 -8.43
N ILE A 126 0.64 -16.91 -7.76
CA ILE A 126 1.32 -16.86 -6.43
C ILE A 126 2.63 -16.09 -6.51
N GLN A 127 3.43 -16.33 -7.56
CA GLN A 127 4.66 -15.57 -7.78
C GLN A 127 4.37 -14.08 -8.00
N LYS A 128 3.29 -13.74 -8.71
CA LYS A 128 2.86 -12.36 -8.93
C LYS A 128 2.46 -11.67 -7.63
N LEU A 129 1.72 -12.34 -6.73
CA LEU A 129 1.42 -11.82 -5.38
C LEU A 129 2.71 -11.47 -4.63
N SER A 130 3.69 -12.39 -4.62
CA SER A 130 5.00 -12.14 -4.01
C SER A 130 5.74 -10.97 -4.65
N GLN A 131 5.66 -10.79 -5.97
CA GLN A 131 6.27 -9.66 -6.67
C GLN A 131 5.65 -8.32 -6.29
N LEU A 132 4.31 -8.24 -6.22
CA LEU A 132 3.59 -7.04 -5.80
C LEU A 132 3.97 -6.62 -4.38
N LEU A 133 4.04 -7.57 -3.45
CA LEU A 133 4.54 -7.32 -2.10
C LEU A 133 6.00 -6.87 -2.08
N ASN A 134 6.88 -7.55 -2.85
CA ASN A 134 8.31 -7.26 -2.88
C ASN A 134 8.62 -5.84 -3.34
N GLN A 135 7.79 -5.29 -4.23
CA GLN A 135 8.02 -3.96 -4.78
C GLN A 135 7.90 -2.85 -3.75
N GLN A 136 7.11 -3.04 -2.69
CA GLN A 136 6.75 -1.96 -1.78
C GLN A 136 6.87 -2.28 -0.29
N PHE A 137 6.55 -3.50 0.14
CA PHE A 137 6.35 -3.81 1.56
C PHE A 137 7.32 -4.83 2.11
N LYS A 138 7.71 -5.84 1.34
CA LYS A 138 8.45 -7.00 1.86
C LYS A 138 9.85 -6.66 2.35
N ALA A 139 10.54 -5.74 1.67
CA ALA A 139 11.89 -5.38 2.07
C ALA A 139 11.92 -4.66 3.44
N PRO A 140 11.09 -3.63 3.70
CA PRO A 140 10.93 -3.06 5.02
C PRO A 140 10.49 -4.08 6.07
N ILE A 141 9.47 -4.90 5.78
CA ILE A 141 8.94 -5.91 6.70
C ILE A 141 10.03 -6.90 7.12
N ASN A 142 10.81 -7.43 6.18
CA ASN A 142 11.86 -8.39 6.49
C ASN A 142 12.92 -7.78 7.40
N LYS A 143 13.31 -6.51 7.19
CA LYS A 143 14.27 -5.83 8.04
C LYS A 143 13.74 -5.63 9.46
N ILE A 144 12.47 -5.24 9.59
CA ILE A 144 11.82 -5.06 10.90
C ILE A 144 11.72 -6.42 11.61
N LYS A 145 11.19 -7.47 10.94
CA LYS A 145 10.95 -8.78 11.54
C LYS A 145 12.22 -9.55 11.89
N HIS A 146 13.23 -9.50 11.04
CA HIS A 146 14.36 -10.43 11.10
C HIS A 146 15.70 -9.78 11.45
N GLU A 147 15.82 -8.47 11.24
CA GLU A 147 17.07 -7.75 11.44
C GLU A 147 17.02 -6.73 12.58
N GLY A 148 15.87 -6.60 13.26
CA GLY A 148 15.69 -5.69 14.39
C GLY A 148 15.71 -4.21 14.01
N PHE A 149 15.36 -3.89 12.77
CA PHE A 149 15.18 -2.51 12.31
C PHE A 149 13.86 -1.96 12.82
N THR A 150 13.76 -0.63 12.92
CA THR A 150 12.57 0.10 13.35
C THR A 150 12.22 1.17 12.32
N LEU A 151 10.98 1.62 12.35
CA LEU A 151 10.59 2.79 11.57
C LEU A 151 11.04 4.07 12.30
N GLY A 152 11.49 5.05 11.53
CA GLY A 152 11.81 6.39 12.02
C GLY A 152 11.11 7.45 11.17
N TRP A 153 10.55 8.46 11.79
CA TRP A 153 9.94 9.58 11.11
C TRP A 153 10.97 10.33 10.26
N LEU A 154 10.56 10.73 9.06
CA LEU A 154 11.39 11.47 8.13
C LEU A 154 10.58 12.63 7.55
N SER A 155 11.18 13.81 7.53
CA SER A 155 10.58 15.00 6.89
C SER A 155 11.61 15.68 6.01
N ILE A 156 11.19 16.11 4.82
CA ILE A 156 11.99 16.92 3.92
C ILE A 156 11.26 18.24 3.69
N THR A 157 11.96 19.34 3.90
CA THR A 157 11.42 20.69 3.71
C THR A 157 12.26 21.44 2.68
N HIS A 158 11.63 21.95 1.65
CA HIS A 158 12.19 22.92 0.72
C HIS A 158 11.81 24.34 1.14
N ASP A 159 12.68 25.31 0.84
CA ASP A 159 12.41 26.71 1.17
C ASP A 159 11.06 27.17 0.63
N GLY A 160 10.22 27.71 1.50
CA GLY A 160 8.89 28.22 1.17
C GLY A 160 7.82 27.18 0.85
N GLN A 161 8.10 25.89 1.07
CA GLN A 161 7.14 24.79 0.85
C GLN A 161 6.76 24.09 2.16
N ALA A 162 5.59 23.48 2.16
CA ALA A 162 5.18 22.61 3.25
C ALA A 162 6.09 21.34 3.29
N PRO A 163 6.41 20.82 4.48
CA PRO A 163 7.23 19.62 4.60
C PRO A 163 6.55 18.41 3.97
N VAL A 164 7.34 17.57 3.32
CA VAL A 164 6.94 16.24 2.88
C VAL A 164 7.30 15.26 3.98
N HIS A 165 6.30 14.62 4.55
CA HIS A 165 6.46 13.65 5.62
C HIS A 165 6.48 12.22 5.09
N GLY A 166 7.19 11.36 5.83
CA GLY A 166 7.30 9.95 5.55
C GLY A 166 8.10 9.22 6.63
N PHE A 167 8.66 8.09 6.26
CA PHE A 167 9.44 7.27 7.18
C PHE A 167 10.67 6.66 6.50
N ALA A 168 11.61 6.25 7.31
CA ALA A 168 12.76 5.45 6.92
C ALA A 168 12.83 4.18 7.79
N VAL A 169 13.41 3.13 7.24
CA VAL A 169 13.68 1.89 8.00
C VAL A 169 15.08 1.98 8.59
N ASN A 170 15.17 2.18 9.88
CA ASN A 170 16.39 2.47 10.59
C ASN A 170 16.87 1.27 11.40
N GLY A 171 18.17 1.01 11.37
CA GLY A 171 18.78 -0.06 12.14
C GLY A 171 20.28 -0.02 12.11
N LEU A 172 20.91 -1.05 12.62
CA LEU A 172 22.35 -1.18 12.64
C LEU A 172 22.84 -1.61 11.26
N ILE A 173 23.48 -0.69 10.53
CA ILE A 173 24.01 -0.96 9.17
C ILE A 173 25.32 -1.74 9.25
N ASP A 174 26.14 -1.41 10.24
CA ASP A 174 27.38 -2.11 10.56
C ASP A 174 27.63 -2.04 12.09
N ARG A 175 28.78 -2.59 12.56
CA ARG A 175 29.05 -2.70 14.00
C ARG A 175 28.98 -1.39 14.79
N LYS A 176 29.07 -0.23 14.13
CA LYS A 176 29.13 1.09 14.79
C LYS A 176 28.27 2.15 14.11
N THR A 177 27.61 1.84 12.99
CA THR A 177 26.81 2.80 12.23
C THR A 177 25.34 2.42 12.31
N PHE A 178 24.56 3.34 12.85
CA PHE A 178 23.10 3.26 12.88
C PHE A 178 22.53 4.21 11.84
N GLY A 179 21.52 3.79 11.09
CA GLY A 179 20.88 4.63 10.09
C GLY A 179 19.90 3.88 9.20
N SER A 180 19.42 4.57 8.19
CA SER A 180 18.51 3.99 7.24
C SER A 180 19.23 3.01 6.33
N ALA A 181 18.70 1.80 6.24
CA ALA A 181 19.24 0.75 5.39
C ALA A 181 18.57 0.79 4.02
N ASN A 182 19.37 0.84 2.96
CA ASN A 182 18.87 0.58 1.62
C ASN A 182 18.72 -0.93 1.42
N SER A 183 17.50 -1.37 1.13
CA SER A 183 17.19 -2.80 0.95
C SER A 183 17.70 -3.37 -0.36
N ARG A 184 17.95 -2.54 -1.38
CA ARG A 184 18.33 -2.99 -2.72
C ARG A 184 19.84 -2.95 -2.99
N PHE A 185 20.54 -1.97 -2.40
CA PHE A 185 21.96 -1.76 -2.66
C PHE A 185 22.70 -1.40 -1.38
N PRO A 186 23.55 -2.27 -0.83
CA PRO A 186 24.28 -2.01 0.42
C PRO A 186 25.16 -0.75 0.42
N LYS A 187 25.48 -0.21 -0.77
CA LYS A 187 26.33 0.98 -0.95
C LYS A 187 25.57 2.23 -1.39
N ALA A 188 24.25 2.12 -1.62
CA ALA A 188 23.46 3.25 -2.08
C ALA A 188 23.04 4.15 -0.90
N ILE A 189 22.65 5.38 -1.23
CA ILE A 189 22.10 6.36 -0.30
C ILE A 189 20.86 5.74 0.37
N ALA A 190 20.77 5.88 1.67
CA ALA A 190 19.63 5.44 2.44
C ALA A 190 18.33 6.11 1.95
N GLU A 191 17.32 5.33 1.65
CA GLU A 191 16.07 5.80 1.06
C GLU A 191 14.98 5.89 2.13
N GLY A 192 14.09 6.88 1.96
CA GLY A 192 12.87 7.00 2.72
C GLY A 192 11.65 6.71 1.85
N TYR A 193 10.51 6.62 2.49
CA TYR A 193 9.20 6.40 1.89
C TYR A 193 8.30 7.58 2.26
N SER A 194 7.86 8.39 1.29
CA SER A 194 6.89 9.44 1.57
C SER A 194 5.51 8.82 1.84
N PHE A 195 4.77 9.39 2.78
CA PHE A 195 3.41 8.91 3.04
C PHE A 195 2.51 9.08 1.81
N SER A 196 2.74 10.12 1.01
CA SER A 196 1.96 10.34 -0.21
C SER A 196 2.08 9.18 -1.20
N LEU A 197 3.30 8.70 -1.47
CA LEU A 197 3.52 7.53 -2.34
C LEU A 197 3.05 6.25 -1.66
N PHE A 198 3.46 6.04 -0.42
CA PHE A 198 3.22 4.81 0.32
C PHE A 198 1.72 4.49 0.42
N LEU A 199 0.89 5.44 0.86
CA LEU A 199 -0.54 5.21 1.05
C LEU A 199 -1.31 5.05 -0.26
N ARG A 200 -0.98 5.83 -1.30
CA ARG A 200 -1.60 5.68 -2.62
C ARG A 200 -1.31 4.30 -3.22
N ARG A 201 -0.07 3.85 -3.07
CA ARG A 201 0.33 2.51 -3.50
C ARG A 201 -0.28 1.42 -2.63
N ALA A 202 -0.48 1.66 -1.34
CA ALA A 202 -1.16 0.72 -0.47
C ALA A 202 -2.57 0.41 -1.00
N ILE A 203 -3.34 1.43 -1.34
CA ILE A 203 -4.67 1.25 -1.94
C ILE A 203 -4.58 0.50 -3.27
N GLU A 204 -3.75 0.95 -4.21
CA GLU A 204 -3.61 0.30 -5.51
C GLU A 204 -3.23 -1.18 -5.37
N THR A 205 -2.22 -1.48 -4.54
CA THR A 205 -1.73 -2.85 -4.33
C THR A 205 -2.78 -3.76 -3.69
N SER A 206 -3.62 -3.25 -2.76
CA SER A 206 -4.68 -4.06 -2.15
C SER A 206 -5.66 -4.61 -3.19
N TYR A 207 -6.03 -3.80 -4.18
CA TYR A 207 -6.89 -4.23 -5.29
C TYR A 207 -6.15 -5.13 -6.28
N GLU A 208 -4.89 -4.79 -6.64
CA GLU A 208 -4.08 -5.61 -7.56
C GLU A 208 -3.87 -7.03 -7.04
N LEU A 209 -3.66 -7.20 -5.73
CA LEU A 209 -3.57 -8.51 -5.10
C LEU A 209 -4.86 -9.32 -5.30
N CYS A 210 -6.02 -8.68 -5.08
CA CYS A 210 -7.32 -9.32 -5.31
C CYS A 210 -7.56 -9.64 -6.79
N GLU A 211 -7.21 -8.74 -7.72
CA GLU A 211 -7.37 -8.94 -9.17
C GLU A 211 -6.55 -10.14 -9.68
N VAL A 212 -5.35 -10.35 -9.14
CA VAL A 212 -4.52 -11.53 -9.49
C VAL A 212 -5.23 -12.83 -9.12
N VAL A 213 -5.82 -12.88 -7.92
CA VAL A 213 -6.53 -14.08 -7.45
C VAL A 213 -7.86 -14.25 -8.18
N ASP A 214 -8.64 -13.18 -8.35
CA ASP A 214 -9.90 -13.18 -9.09
C ASP A 214 -9.71 -13.78 -10.49
N SER A 215 -8.70 -13.28 -11.22
CA SER A 215 -8.39 -13.76 -12.57
C SER A 215 -8.02 -15.25 -12.60
N ALA A 216 -7.24 -15.71 -11.62
CA ALA A 216 -6.83 -17.11 -11.53
C ALA A 216 -8.01 -18.02 -11.16
N VAL A 217 -8.86 -17.60 -10.21
CA VAL A 217 -10.06 -18.36 -9.81
C VAL A 217 -11.06 -18.44 -10.95
N ARG A 218 -11.30 -17.35 -11.67
CA ARG A 218 -12.17 -17.38 -12.88
C ARG A 218 -11.65 -18.33 -13.95
N PHE A 219 -10.35 -18.42 -14.12
CA PHE A 219 -9.74 -19.37 -15.04
C PHE A 219 -9.96 -20.82 -14.58
N LEU A 220 -9.72 -21.13 -13.29
CA LEU A 220 -9.83 -22.48 -12.74
C LEU A 220 -11.28 -23.00 -12.72
N TYR A 221 -12.25 -22.12 -12.49
CA TYR A 221 -13.66 -22.45 -12.25
C TYR A 221 -14.61 -21.88 -13.31
N ARG A 222 -14.10 -21.52 -14.49
CA ARG A 222 -14.87 -20.85 -15.56
C ARG A 222 -16.20 -21.53 -15.91
N ASP A 223 -16.23 -22.85 -15.82
CA ASP A 223 -17.40 -23.66 -16.20
C ASP A 223 -18.43 -23.82 -15.06
N GLU A 224 -18.08 -23.40 -13.82
CA GLU A 224 -18.89 -23.58 -12.62
C GLU A 224 -19.33 -22.24 -11.99
N LEU A 225 -18.83 -21.12 -12.51
CA LEU A 225 -19.19 -19.82 -11.96
C LEU A 225 -20.63 -19.47 -12.36
N CYS A 226 -21.50 -19.42 -11.36
CA CYS A 226 -22.84 -18.89 -11.54
C CYS A 226 -22.80 -17.36 -11.49
N GLN A 227 -23.55 -16.70 -12.37
CA GLN A 227 -23.82 -15.26 -12.25
C GLN A 227 -24.71 -15.06 -11.01
N LYS A 228 -24.13 -14.67 -9.90
CA LYS A 228 -24.88 -14.20 -8.72
C LYS A 228 -24.81 -12.68 -8.67
N ASN A 229 -25.94 -12.05 -8.34
CA ASN A 229 -25.96 -10.64 -8.02
C ASN A 229 -25.05 -10.40 -6.81
N ILE A 230 -24.03 -9.56 -6.99
CA ILE A 230 -23.10 -9.21 -5.92
C ILE A 230 -23.85 -8.29 -4.95
N SER A 231 -23.72 -8.56 -3.68
CA SER A 231 -24.26 -7.69 -2.65
C SER A 231 -23.58 -6.32 -2.69
N PRO A 232 -24.30 -5.22 -2.48
CA PRO A 232 -23.70 -3.89 -2.41
C PRO A 232 -22.65 -3.85 -1.30
N SER A 233 -21.64 -2.97 -1.47
CA SER A 233 -20.62 -2.76 -0.45
C SER A 233 -21.23 -2.35 0.88
N PRO A 234 -20.69 -2.83 2.01
CA PRO A 234 -21.09 -2.32 3.32
C PRO A 234 -20.93 -0.79 3.35
N GLN A 235 -21.97 -0.08 3.80
CA GLN A 235 -21.93 1.40 3.86
C GLN A 235 -20.69 1.95 4.57
N GLY A 236 -20.23 1.27 5.60
CA GLY A 236 -19.00 1.63 6.33
C GLY A 236 -17.75 1.62 5.43
N LEU A 237 -17.65 0.70 4.49
CA LEU A 237 -16.51 0.61 3.59
C LEU A 237 -16.51 1.74 2.55
N ILE A 238 -17.70 2.14 2.07
CA ILE A 238 -17.84 3.28 1.14
C ILE A 238 -17.41 4.58 1.85
N ALA A 239 -17.89 4.80 3.09
CA ALA A 239 -17.50 5.95 3.88
C ALA A 239 -15.99 5.98 4.14
N LEU A 240 -15.40 4.83 4.43
CA LEU A 240 -13.96 4.67 4.64
C LEU A 240 -13.17 5.00 3.37
N ALA A 241 -13.56 4.46 2.22
CA ALA A 241 -12.92 4.74 0.93
C ALA A 241 -13.04 6.23 0.55
N SER A 242 -14.20 6.85 0.82
CA SER A 242 -14.41 8.29 0.62
C SER A 242 -13.48 9.12 1.51
N THR A 243 -13.34 8.74 2.77
CA THR A 243 -12.40 9.39 3.70
C THR A 243 -10.96 9.28 3.20
N ILE A 244 -10.54 8.11 2.76
CA ILE A 244 -9.20 7.90 2.20
C ILE A 244 -8.98 8.77 0.97
N ALA A 245 -9.88 8.72 -0.01
CA ALA A 245 -9.75 9.50 -1.24
C ALA A 245 -9.66 11.01 -0.95
N GLN A 246 -10.50 11.51 -0.04
CA GLN A 246 -10.47 12.90 0.41
C GLN A 246 -9.16 13.26 1.10
N LYS A 247 -8.70 12.46 2.09
CA LYS A 247 -7.47 12.73 2.83
C LYS A 247 -6.24 12.69 1.91
N LEU A 248 -6.17 11.71 1.01
CA LEU A 248 -5.11 11.63 0.03
C LEU A 248 -5.11 12.81 -0.96
N SER A 249 -6.28 13.41 -1.27
CA SER A 249 -6.33 14.59 -2.13
C SER A 249 -5.66 15.83 -1.49
N TYR A 250 -5.61 15.92 -0.17
CA TYR A 250 -4.92 16.98 0.56
C TYR A 250 -3.41 16.76 0.65
N MET A 251 -2.92 15.54 0.43
CA MET A 251 -1.50 15.28 0.45
C MET A 251 -0.82 15.80 -0.82
N PRO A 252 0.33 16.49 -0.70
CA PRO A 252 1.06 16.99 -1.85
C PRO A 252 1.52 15.84 -2.75
N PHE A 253 1.60 16.09 -4.07
CA PHE A 253 2.25 15.20 -5.03
C PHE A 253 3.76 15.46 -5.07
N SER A 254 4.35 15.64 -3.91
CA SER A 254 5.79 15.74 -3.70
C SER A 254 6.26 14.47 -2.98
N GLY A 255 7.36 13.93 -3.41
CA GLY A 255 7.99 12.74 -2.85
C GLY A 255 9.40 13.02 -2.35
N PHE A 256 10.08 11.98 -1.94
CA PHE A 256 11.49 12.02 -1.58
C PHE A 256 12.39 11.93 -2.82
N PRO A 257 13.71 12.21 -2.71
CA PRO A 257 14.61 12.18 -3.88
C PRO A 257 14.58 10.86 -4.68
N ASN A 258 14.50 9.73 -3.99
CA ASN A 258 14.40 8.39 -4.60
C ASN A 258 13.05 8.10 -5.27
N GLU A 259 12.04 8.91 -4.99
CA GLU A 259 10.69 8.78 -5.55
C GLU A 259 10.43 9.75 -6.72
N HIS A 260 11.44 10.54 -7.11
CA HIS A 260 11.30 11.45 -8.23
C HIS A 260 10.86 10.71 -9.49
N MET A 261 9.84 11.25 -10.17
CA MET A 261 9.17 10.64 -11.34
C MET A 261 8.44 9.33 -11.08
N ALA A 262 8.26 8.92 -9.80
CA ALA A 262 7.38 7.80 -9.50
C ALA A 262 5.94 8.13 -9.90
N ARG A 263 5.27 7.18 -10.55
CA ARG A 263 3.86 7.29 -10.92
C ARG A 263 2.99 6.91 -9.73
N VAL A 264 2.02 7.73 -9.41
CA VAL A 264 1.07 7.50 -8.32
C VAL A 264 -0.36 7.73 -8.77
N PRO A 265 -1.30 6.90 -8.32
CA PRO A 265 -2.71 7.08 -8.64
C PRO A 265 -3.29 8.29 -7.92
N GLU A 266 -4.14 9.03 -8.61
CA GLU A 266 -5.06 9.97 -8.01
C GLU A 266 -6.42 9.30 -7.89
N LEU A 267 -6.92 9.22 -6.66
CA LEU A 267 -8.14 8.49 -6.32
C LEU A 267 -9.33 9.43 -6.20
N SER A 268 -10.50 8.97 -6.61
CA SER A 268 -11.78 9.62 -6.33
C SER A 268 -12.88 8.59 -6.09
N ILE A 269 -13.98 9.04 -5.51
CA ILE A 269 -15.20 8.25 -5.36
C ILE A 269 -16.25 8.77 -6.35
N GLU A 270 -16.89 7.85 -7.05
CA GLU A 270 -18.05 8.13 -7.90
C GLU A 270 -19.15 7.11 -7.59
N GLY A 271 -20.22 7.57 -6.95
CA GLY A 271 -21.22 6.70 -6.36
C GLY A 271 -20.63 5.76 -5.30
N GLU A 272 -20.75 4.47 -5.49
CA GLU A 272 -20.19 3.43 -4.62
C GLU A 272 -18.85 2.87 -5.11
N CYS A 273 -18.23 3.51 -6.11
CA CYS A 273 -17.00 3.04 -6.73
C CYS A 273 -15.80 3.90 -6.34
N LEU A 274 -14.67 3.25 -6.05
CA LEU A 274 -13.37 3.90 -5.97
C LEU A 274 -12.72 3.87 -7.35
N LEU A 275 -12.25 5.03 -7.81
CA LEU A 275 -11.66 5.18 -9.13
C LEU A 275 -10.23 5.69 -9.06
N ILE A 276 -9.37 5.21 -9.93
CA ILE A 276 -8.16 5.90 -10.35
C ILE A 276 -8.56 6.82 -11.51
N VAL A 277 -8.62 8.12 -11.26
CA VAL A 277 -9.03 9.10 -12.28
C VAL A 277 -7.89 9.53 -13.18
N ARG A 278 -6.68 9.55 -12.64
CA ARG A 278 -5.45 9.87 -13.37
C ARG A 278 -4.23 9.38 -12.61
N THR A 279 -3.12 9.29 -13.33
CA THR A 279 -1.81 9.01 -12.72
C THR A 279 -0.98 10.27 -12.76
N ARG A 280 -0.42 10.67 -11.63
CA ARG A 280 0.50 11.81 -11.51
C ARG A 280 1.92 11.34 -11.28
N LEU A 281 2.88 12.16 -11.69
CA LEU A 281 4.29 11.97 -11.37
C LEU A 281 4.62 12.73 -10.10
N LEU A 282 5.19 12.04 -9.12
CA LEU A 282 5.79 12.69 -7.96
C LEU A 282 6.97 13.53 -8.41
N ARG A 283 7.09 14.74 -7.88
CA ARG A 283 8.22 15.61 -8.14
C ARG A 283 9.00 15.84 -6.86
N PHE A 284 10.30 15.77 -6.98
CA PHE A 284 11.21 16.30 -6.01
C PHE A 284 11.68 17.67 -6.51
N PRO A 285 11.40 18.77 -5.79
CA PRO A 285 11.77 20.11 -6.23
C PRO A 285 13.29 20.25 -6.39
N LYS A 286 13.73 21.07 -7.35
CA LYS A 286 15.13 21.45 -7.48
C LYS A 286 15.44 22.55 -6.47
N GLY A 287 16.60 22.49 -5.83
CA GLY A 287 17.05 23.50 -4.89
C GLY A 287 17.47 22.93 -3.53
N PRO A 288 17.89 23.79 -2.61
CA PRO A 288 18.28 23.35 -1.28
C PRO A 288 17.08 22.82 -0.51
N TYR A 289 17.33 21.81 0.30
CA TYR A 289 16.33 21.21 1.19
C TYR A 289 16.97 20.85 2.52
N SER A 290 16.16 20.82 3.55
CA SER A 290 16.54 20.29 4.89
C SER A 290 15.90 18.94 5.13
N VAL A 291 16.63 18.07 5.83
CA VAL A 291 16.16 16.74 6.24
C VAL A 291 16.09 16.71 7.76
N SER A 292 14.92 16.36 8.29
CA SER A 292 14.71 16.07 9.70
C SER A 292 14.34 14.61 9.84
N SER A 293 15.04 13.89 10.73
CA SER A 293 14.77 12.48 10.98
C SER A 293 14.78 12.23 12.49
N GLN A 294 13.79 11.48 12.96
CA GLN A 294 13.76 10.97 14.32
C GLN A 294 14.61 9.70 14.38
N LEU A 295 15.72 9.75 15.08
CA LEU A 295 16.61 8.63 15.30
C LEU A 295 16.67 8.33 16.80
N ILE A 296 16.54 7.06 17.15
CA ILE A 296 16.82 6.62 18.52
C ILE A 296 18.35 6.59 18.69
N ALA A 297 18.89 7.61 19.37
CA ALA A 297 20.31 7.72 19.61
C ALA A 297 20.77 6.70 20.65
N ARG A 298 21.79 5.91 20.32
CA ARG A 298 22.57 5.13 21.29
C ARG A 298 23.96 5.71 21.41
N GLN A 299 24.42 5.89 22.63
CA GLN A 299 25.76 6.43 22.91
C GLN A 299 26.84 5.53 22.28
N GLY A 300 27.79 6.14 21.55
CA GLY A 300 28.90 5.42 20.90
C GLY A 300 28.69 4.96 19.48
N TYR A 301 27.55 5.29 18.87
CA TYR A 301 27.27 4.97 17.46
C TYR A 301 27.39 6.20 16.56
N THR A 302 27.84 5.97 15.34
CA THR A 302 27.76 6.97 14.24
C THR A 302 26.40 6.88 13.57
N PHE A 303 25.80 8.03 13.24
CA PHE A 303 24.50 8.08 12.57
C PHE A 303 24.68 8.47 11.10
N LYS A 304 24.01 7.71 10.22
CA LYS A 304 23.92 8.04 8.80
C LYS A 304 22.47 8.43 8.48
N LEU A 305 22.25 9.72 8.25
CA LEU A 305 20.93 10.23 7.86
C LEU A 305 20.59 9.86 6.43
N PRO A 306 19.29 9.62 6.12
CA PRO A 306 18.84 9.53 4.74
C PRO A 306 19.19 10.78 3.96
N TYR A 307 19.58 10.62 2.68
CA TYR A 307 19.90 11.71 1.75
C TYR A 307 21.04 12.65 2.16
N TRP A 308 21.79 12.29 3.20
CA TRP A 308 22.98 13.05 3.57
C TRP A 308 24.12 12.74 2.57
N VAL A 309 24.41 13.70 1.72
CA VAL A 309 25.60 13.69 0.86
C VAL A 309 26.64 14.59 1.54
N ARG A 310 27.82 14.03 1.87
CA ARG A 310 28.97 14.83 2.29
C ARG A 310 29.61 15.50 1.09
#